data_cae10837a09fc59a951fa152a8f72e39
#
_entry.id   cae10837a09fc59a951fa152a8f72e39
#
_cell.length_a   1.000
_cell.length_b   1.000
_cell.length_c   1.000
_cell.angle_alpha   90.00
_cell.angle_beta   90.00
_cell.angle_gamma   90.00
#
_symmetry.space_group_name_H-M   'P 1'
#
loop_
_entity.id
_entity.type
_entity.pdbx_description
1 polymer ?
#
loop_
_entity_poly.entity_id
_entity_poly.type
_entity_poly.pdbx_seq_one_letter_code
_entity_poly.pdbx_strand_id
1 'polypeptide(L)'
;GSVDLAFTTLPARPGCRCTPLYEDALAAVLPKNHPLAEHPVCRVEELAKEPFISLLESSNHDVRRAFSAVRVKPNIRFETKDDYAVIAMVRQGLGVSIMPSLLLRGNTDGVEIRTIDPPASRTIALAAATDAPAATRFAEFAARWVKENT
;
A
#
# COMPACT_ATOMS: atom_id res chain seq x y z
N GLY A 1 -8.58 24.28 -4.64
CA GLY A 1 -7.51 24.71 -5.46
C GLY A 1 -6.31 25.35 -4.79
N SER A 2 -5.60 24.62 -3.88
CA SER A 2 -4.37 25.13 -3.29
C SER A 2 -3.09 24.65 -4.02
N VAL A 3 -3.23 23.67 -4.91
CA VAL A 3 -2.10 23.13 -5.70
C VAL A 3 -2.56 22.77 -7.11
N ASP A 4 -1.66 22.88 -8.08
CA ASP A 4 -1.89 22.54 -9.48
C ASP A 4 -1.72 21.05 -9.77
N LEU A 5 -0.82 20.40 -9.02
CA LEU A 5 -0.47 19.00 -9.12
C LEU A 5 -0.36 18.36 -7.73
N ALA A 6 -0.74 17.10 -7.62
CA ALA A 6 -0.56 16.30 -6.42
C ALA A 6 -0.30 14.83 -6.75
N PHE A 7 0.58 14.18 -6.01
CA PHE A 7 0.65 12.72 -6.01
C PHE A 7 -0.55 12.16 -5.25
N THR A 8 -1.17 11.13 -5.80
CA THR A 8 -2.35 10.48 -5.22
C THR A 8 -2.36 8.99 -5.56
N THR A 9 -3.24 8.24 -4.91
CA THR A 9 -3.58 6.88 -5.32
C THR A 9 -4.88 6.88 -6.11
N LEU A 10 -5.01 5.97 -7.08
CA LEU A 10 -6.25 5.79 -7.83
C LEU A 10 -7.23 4.86 -7.07
N PRO A 11 -8.55 5.09 -7.16
CA PRO A 11 -9.21 6.17 -7.90
C PRO A 11 -9.07 7.51 -7.20
N ALA A 12 -8.75 8.55 -7.97
CA ALA A 12 -8.66 9.91 -7.46
C ALA A 12 -10.04 10.57 -7.37
N ARG A 13 -10.08 11.76 -6.75
CA ARG A 13 -11.33 12.55 -6.68
C ARG A 13 -11.79 12.93 -8.09
N PRO A 14 -13.12 12.95 -8.35
CA PRO A 14 -13.66 13.43 -9.62
C PRO A 14 -13.19 14.86 -9.96
N GLY A 15 -12.95 15.11 -11.26
CA GLY A 15 -12.56 16.42 -11.76
C GLY A 15 -11.05 16.66 -11.88
N CYS A 16 -10.21 15.70 -11.51
CA CYS A 16 -8.77 15.75 -11.73
C CYS A 16 -8.38 14.85 -12.92
N ARG A 17 -7.49 15.36 -13.78
CA ARG A 17 -6.83 14.52 -14.80
C ARG A 17 -5.68 13.77 -14.12
N CYS A 18 -5.70 12.44 -14.18
CA CYS A 18 -4.71 11.61 -13.53
C CYS A 18 -3.79 10.93 -14.56
N THR A 19 -2.49 11.02 -14.32
CA THR A 19 -1.46 10.28 -15.06
C THR A 19 -0.93 9.17 -14.14
N PRO A 20 -1.21 7.88 -14.44
CA PRO A 20 -0.64 6.77 -13.69
C PRO A 20 0.89 6.78 -13.78
N LEU A 21 1.56 6.53 -12.66
CA LEU A 21 3.02 6.56 -12.55
C LEU A 21 3.61 5.20 -12.19
N TYR A 22 3.04 4.56 -11.18
CA TYR A 22 3.64 3.36 -10.59
C TYR A 22 2.58 2.44 -9.99
N GLU A 23 2.77 1.13 -10.20
CA GLU A 23 1.96 0.08 -9.59
C GLU A 23 2.70 -0.44 -8.37
N ASP A 24 2.18 -0.14 -7.17
CA ASP A 24 2.77 -0.49 -5.89
C ASP A 24 2.05 -1.70 -5.30
N ALA A 25 2.71 -2.86 -5.32
CA ALA A 25 2.15 -4.10 -4.82
C ALA A 25 1.89 -4.03 -3.32
N LEU A 26 0.84 -4.70 -2.85
CA LEU A 26 0.61 -4.95 -1.43
C LEU A 26 1.36 -6.22 -1.01
N ALA A 27 1.94 -6.19 0.18
CA ALA A 27 2.66 -7.30 0.77
C ALA A 27 2.22 -7.56 2.21
N ALA A 28 2.25 -8.82 2.63
CA ALA A 28 2.08 -9.20 4.03
C ALA A 28 3.32 -8.84 4.83
N VAL A 29 3.11 -8.29 6.02
CA VAL A 29 4.14 -7.99 7.01
C VAL A 29 3.89 -8.86 8.23
N LEU A 30 4.85 -9.72 8.55
CA LEU A 30 4.73 -10.76 9.56
C LEU A 30 5.84 -10.62 10.60
N PRO A 31 5.62 -11.01 11.86
CA PRO A 31 6.72 -11.18 12.82
C PRO A 31 7.73 -12.20 12.33
N LYS A 32 8.98 -12.10 12.78
CA LYS A 32 9.97 -13.18 12.60
C LYS A 32 9.44 -14.50 13.16
N ASN A 33 9.71 -15.60 12.45
CA ASN A 33 9.29 -16.96 12.81
C ASN A 33 7.75 -17.16 12.88
N HIS A 34 6.96 -16.30 12.24
CA HIS A 34 5.52 -16.52 12.12
C HIS A 34 5.26 -17.72 11.21
N PRO A 35 4.29 -18.63 11.52
CA PRO A 35 4.03 -19.80 10.69
C PRO A 35 3.73 -19.46 9.22
N LEU A 36 2.99 -18.39 8.96
CA LEU A 36 2.71 -17.93 7.59
C LEU A 36 3.97 -17.46 6.83
N ALA A 37 5.07 -17.15 7.52
CA ALA A 37 6.32 -16.76 6.90
C ALA A 37 7.15 -17.94 6.37
N GLU A 38 6.77 -19.18 6.67
CA GLU A 38 7.40 -20.38 6.11
C GLU A 38 7.11 -20.53 4.60
N HIS A 39 6.04 -19.90 4.13
CA HIS A 39 5.66 -19.89 2.71
C HIS A 39 6.03 -18.56 2.04
N PRO A 40 6.44 -18.59 0.76
CA PRO A 40 6.79 -17.37 0.01
C PRO A 40 5.58 -16.50 -0.27
N VAL A 41 4.37 -17.07 -0.21
CA VAL A 41 3.10 -16.40 -0.50
C VAL A 41 2.13 -16.64 0.65
N CYS A 42 1.50 -15.59 1.15
CA CYS A 42 0.48 -15.65 2.19
C CYS A 42 -0.92 -15.50 1.58
N ARG A 43 -1.82 -16.39 1.92
CA ARG A 43 -3.21 -16.25 1.52
C ARG A 43 -3.89 -15.16 2.37
N VAL A 44 -4.65 -14.29 1.71
CA VAL A 44 -5.36 -13.19 2.40
C VAL A 44 -6.35 -13.74 3.42
N GLU A 45 -6.98 -14.89 3.16
CA GLU A 45 -7.90 -15.54 4.09
C GLU A 45 -7.21 -16.04 5.37
N GLU A 46 -5.93 -16.39 5.29
CA GLU A 46 -5.15 -16.79 6.46
C GLU A 46 -4.76 -15.59 7.30
N LEU A 47 -4.30 -14.52 6.64
CA LEU A 47 -4.00 -13.24 7.30
C LEU A 47 -5.23 -12.66 8.02
N ALA A 48 -6.44 -12.88 7.49
CA ALA A 48 -7.68 -12.43 8.12
C ALA A 48 -7.97 -13.08 9.47
N LYS A 49 -7.43 -14.28 9.73
CA LYS A 49 -7.64 -15.01 10.99
C LYS A 49 -6.70 -14.55 12.10
N GLU A 50 -5.57 -13.97 11.73
CA GLU A 50 -4.56 -13.47 12.66
C GLU A 50 -4.99 -12.14 13.30
N PRO A 51 -4.46 -11.78 14.49
CA PRO A 51 -4.56 -10.41 14.98
C PRO A 51 -4.02 -9.44 13.94
N PHE A 52 -4.88 -8.56 13.43
CA PHE A 52 -4.53 -7.66 12.32
C PHE A 52 -4.29 -6.23 12.81
N ILE A 53 -3.21 -5.62 12.34
CA ILE A 53 -2.83 -4.23 12.59
C ILE A 53 -3.16 -3.44 11.33
N SER A 54 -4.10 -2.51 11.43
CA SER A 54 -4.60 -1.71 10.30
C SER A 54 -3.95 -0.34 10.28
N LEU A 55 -3.43 0.04 9.11
CA LEU A 55 -2.99 1.41 8.83
C LEU A 55 -4.20 2.22 8.34
N LEU A 56 -4.56 3.30 9.07
CA LEU A 56 -5.78 4.11 8.82
C LEU A 56 -5.63 5.18 7.72
N GLU A 57 -4.57 5.14 6.92
CA GLU A 57 -4.33 6.11 5.84
C GLU A 57 -4.93 5.67 4.50
N SER A 58 -4.56 6.34 3.42
CA SER A 58 -5.05 6.09 2.06
C SER A 58 -4.92 4.63 1.59
N SER A 59 -3.92 3.90 2.10
CA SER A 59 -3.70 2.48 1.83
C SER A 59 -4.77 1.56 2.46
N ASN A 60 -5.52 2.02 3.46
CA ASN A 60 -6.58 1.22 4.07
C ASN A 60 -7.67 0.81 3.06
N HIS A 61 -7.96 1.68 2.08
CA HIS A 61 -8.92 1.36 1.03
C HIS A 61 -8.47 0.16 0.18
N ASP A 62 -7.20 0.11 -0.18
CA ASP A 62 -6.63 -0.97 -1.01
C ASP A 62 -6.53 -2.28 -0.23
N VAL A 63 -6.15 -2.22 1.05
CA VAL A 63 -6.13 -3.39 1.94
C VAL A 63 -7.54 -3.93 2.16
N ARG A 64 -8.54 -3.09 2.40
CA ARG A 64 -9.94 -3.51 2.49
C ARG A 64 -10.44 -4.15 1.21
N ARG A 65 -10.04 -3.65 0.06
CA ARG A 65 -10.36 -4.24 -1.25
C ARG A 65 -9.76 -5.64 -1.39
N ALA A 66 -8.51 -5.85 -0.94
CA ALA A 66 -7.89 -7.19 -0.94
C ALA A 66 -8.69 -8.19 -0.11
N PHE A 67 -9.09 -7.85 1.13
CA PHE A 67 -9.94 -8.71 1.95
C PHE A 67 -11.33 -8.93 1.35
N SER A 68 -11.93 -7.89 0.75
CA SER A 68 -13.25 -7.98 0.12
C SER A 68 -13.25 -8.89 -1.10
N ALA A 69 -12.15 -8.94 -1.85
CA ALA A 69 -12.00 -9.79 -3.02
C ALA A 69 -12.15 -11.29 -2.68
N VAL A 70 -11.71 -11.69 -1.50
CA VAL A 70 -11.85 -13.07 -0.97
C VAL A 70 -13.02 -13.21 0.02
N ARG A 71 -13.86 -12.17 0.15
CA ARG A 71 -15.08 -12.16 0.98
C ARG A 71 -14.82 -12.46 2.47
N VAL A 72 -13.69 -12.02 3.00
CA VAL A 72 -13.37 -12.13 4.42
C VAL A 72 -13.21 -10.75 5.07
N LYS A 73 -13.27 -10.72 6.39
CA LYS A 73 -13.01 -9.52 7.19
C LYS A 73 -11.78 -9.75 8.07
N PRO A 74 -10.82 -8.82 8.12
CA PRO A 74 -9.67 -8.95 9.01
C PRO A 74 -10.09 -8.86 10.48
N ASN A 75 -9.39 -9.58 11.34
CA ASN A 75 -9.54 -9.52 12.79
C ASN A 75 -8.74 -8.32 13.34
N ILE A 76 -9.23 -7.10 13.10
CA ILE A 76 -8.54 -5.85 13.48
C ILE A 76 -8.45 -5.77 15.00
N ARG A 77 -7.23 -5.74 15.52
CA ARG A 77 -6.93 -5.58 16.95
C ARG A 77 -6.34 -4.23 17.28
N PHE A 78 -5.61 -3.63 16.33
CA PHE A 78 -4.97 -2.32 16.48
C PHE A 78 -5.14 -1.52 15.20
N GLU A 79 -5.25 -0.20 15.36
CA GLU A 79 -5.31 0.75 14.28
C GLU A 79 -4.39 1.94 14.57
N THR A 80 -3.62 2.36 13.58
CA THR A 80 -2.74 3.53 13.67
C THR A 80 -2.68 4.27 12.35
N LYS A 81 -2.28 5.54 12.37
CA LYS A 81 -2.02 6.36 11.17
C LYS A 81 -0.53 6.40 10.80
N ASP A 82 0.31 5.77 11.60
CA ASP A 82 1.77 5.78 11.44
C ASP A 82 2.24 4.41 10.94
N ASP A 83 2.82 4.37 9.75
CA ASP A 83 3.35 3.17 9.11
C ASP A 83 4.55 2.57 9.87
N TYR A 84 5.40 3.41 10.46
CA TYR A 84 6.49 2.94 11.32
C TYR A 84 5.96 2.25 12.58
N ALA A 85 4.87 2.76 13.16
CA ALA A 85 4.21 2.14 14.29
C ALA A 85 3.63 0.76 13.92
N VAL A 86 3.03 0.59 12.73
CA VAL A 86 2.58 -0.72 12.24
C VAL A 86 3.74 -1.71 12.24
N ILE A 87 4.87 -1.36 11.62
CA ILE A 87 6.04 -2.22 11.51
C ILE A 87 6.61 -2.56 12.90
N ALA A 88 6.68 -1.56 13.80
CA ALA A 88 7.15 -1.78 15.16
C ALA A 88 6.24 -2.74 15.94
N MET A 89 4.93 -2.63 15.81
CA MET A 89 3.95 -3.51 16.46
C MET A 89 4.04 -4.94 15.90
N VAL A 90 4.17 -5.11 14.58
CA VAL A 90 4.40 -6.41 13.95
C VAL A 90 5.70 -7.03 14.46
N ARG A 91 6.78 -6.27 14.52
CA ARG A 91 8.10 -6.71 15.05
C ARG A 91 8.00 -7.25 16.47
N GLN A 92 7.13 -6.68 17.29
CA GLN A 92 6.88 -7.12 18.66
C GLN A 92 5.89 -8.30 18.77
N GLY A 93 5.43 -8.86 17.65
CA GLY A 93 4.52 -9.99 17.63
C GLY A 93 3.08 -9.65 18.03
N LEU A 94 2.68 -8.38 17.96
CA LEU A 94 1.30 -7.96 18.31
C LEU A 94 0.26 -8.34 17.24
N GLY A 95 0.72 -8.74 16.06
CA GLY A 95 -0.14 -9.17 14.97
C GLY A 95 0.57 -9.12 13.63
N VAL A 96 -0.20 -9.24 12.57
CA VAL A 96 0.23 -9.17 11.17
C VAL A 96 -0.37 -7.93 10.49
N SER A 97 0.17 -7.54 9.34
CA SER A 97 -0.38 -6.44 8.54
C SER A 97 -0.28 -6.73 7.05
N ILE A 98 -0.97 -5.92 6.24
CA ILE A 98 -0.76 -5.80 4.79
C ILE A 98 -0.42 -4.35 4.52
N MET A 99 0.70 -4.10 3.84
CA MET A 99 1.19 -2.75 3.55
C MET A 99 1.68 -2.63 2.10
N PRO A 100 1.62 -1.43 1.52
CA PRO A 100 2.25 -1.14 0.23
C PRO A 100 3.77 -1.35 0.27
N SER A 101 4.32 -1.98 -0.75
CA SER A 101 5.74 -2.34 -0.81
C SER A 101 6.68 -1.12 -0.76
N LEU A 102 6.24 0.04 -1.26
CA LEU A 102 7.02 1.26 -1.18
C LEU A 102 7.23 1.75 0.26
N LEU A 103 6.27 1.54 1.16
CA LEU A 103 6.38 1.89 2.57
C LEU A 103 7.34 0.97 3.35
N LEU A 104 7.63 -0.20 2.77
CA LEU A 104 8.50 -1.20 3.38
C LEU A 104 9.98 -1.00 3.01
N ARG A 105 10.29 -0.18 2.00
CA ARG A 105 11.67 0.06 1.55
C ARG A 105 12.51 0.67 2.68
N GLY A 106 13.60 -0.03 3.06
CA GLY A 106 14.54 0.43 4.08
C GLY A 106 14.07 0.31 5.54
N ASN A 107 12.92 -0.32 5.80
CA ASN A 107 12.39 -0.49 7.15
C ASN A 107 11.78 -1.89 7.39
N THR A 108 12.54 -2.93 7.05
CA THR A 108 12.08 -4.33 7.18
C THR A 108 12.83 -5.11 8.25
N ASP A 109 13.70 -4.47 9.00
CA ASP A 109 14.46 -5.14 10.05
C ASP A 109 13.52 -5.72 11.14
N GLY A 110 13.67 -7.01 11.39
CA GLY A 110 12.89 -7.70 12.42
C GLY A 110 11.50 -8.14 12.02
N VAL A 111 11.11 -7.98 10.75
CA VAL A 111 9.87 -8.50 10.18
C VAL A 111 10.14 -9.33 8.94
N GLU A 112 9.19 -10.18 8.56
CA GLU A 112 9.19 -10.95 7.32
C GLU A 112 8.18 -10.36 6.34
N ILE A 113 8.59 -10.20 5.08
CA ILE A 113 7.76 -9.69 4.01
C ILE A 113 7.43 -10.83 3.05
N ARG A 114 6.16 -11.02 2.75
CA ARG A 114 5.69 -12.04 1.81
C ARG A 114 4.70 -11.44 0.82
N THR A 115 4.67 -11.99 -0.38
CA THR A 115 3.60 -11.68 -1.34
C THR A 115 2.27 -12.18 -0.82
N ILE A 116 1.16 -11.59 -1.29
CA ILE A 116 -0.19 -12.03 -0.93
C ILE A 116 -0.89 -12.70 -2.10
N ASP A 117 -1.80 -13.62 -1.80
CA ASP A 117 -2.66 -14.29 -2.76
C ASP A 117 -4.13 -14.17 -2.33
N PRO A 118 -5.03 -13.65 -3.19
CA PRO A 118 -4.76 -13.09 -4.52
C PRO A 118 -3.88 -11.83 -4.47
N PRO A 119 -3.08 -11.57 -5.52
CA PRO A 119 -2.24 -10.38 -5.57
C PRO A 119 -3.10 -9.12 -5.61
N ALA A 120 -2.67 -8.10 -4.89
CA ALA A 120 -3.31 -6.80 -4.87
C ALA A 120 -2.27 -5.69 -4.94
N SER A 121 -2.67 -4.55 -5.49
CA SER A 121 -1.81 -3.38 -5.65
C SER A 121 -2.60 -2.09 -5.54
N ARG A 122 -1.89 -0.98 -5.46
CA ARG A 122 -2.42 0.37 -5.65
C ARG A 122 -1.68 1.06 -6.78
N THR A 123 -2.38 1.89 -7.54
CA THR A 123 -1.75 2.72 -8.58
C THR A 123 -1.45 4.10 -8.00
N ILE A 124 -0.18 4.47 -7.96
CA ILE A 124 0.24 5.84 -7.66
C ILE A 124 0.13 6.65 -8.96
N ALA A 125 -0.48 7.82 -8.88
CA ALA A 125 -0.70 8.70 -10.01
C ALA A 125 -0.38 10.15 -9.65
N LEU A 126 -0.15 10.96 -10.67
CA LEU A 126 -0.10 12.40 -10.58
C LEU A 126 -1.46 12.96 -11.01
N ALA A 127 -2.14 13.64 -10.10
CA ALA A 127 -3.40 14.33 -10.36
C ALA A 127 -3.13 15.79 -10.70
N ALA A 128 -3.67 16.25 -11.82
CA ALA A 128 -3.62 17.64 -12.26
C ALA A 128 -4.99 18.30 -12.09
N ALA A 129 -5.04 19.41 -11.38
CA ALA A 129 -6.23 20.24 -11.20
C ALA A 129 -6.34 21.33 -12.29
N THR A 130 -5.34 21.46 -13.16
CA THR A 130 -5.24 22.49 -14.20
C THR A 130 -4.62 21.91 -15.46
N ASP A 131 -4.93 22.52 -16.60
CA ASP A 131 -4.32 22.24 -17.91
C ASP A 131 -3.14 23.18 -18.23
N ALA A 132 -2.59 23.86 -17.22
CA ALA A 132 -1.44 24.74 -17.41
C ALA A 132 -0.27 23.98 -18.08
N PRO A 133 0.43 24.60 -19.07
CA PRO A 133 1.52 23.94 -19.79
C PRO A 133 2.61 23.37 -18.89
N ALA A 134 2.93 24.06 -17.80
CA ALA A 134 3.90 23.61 -16.82
C ALA A 134 3.48 22.30 -16.10
N ALA A 135 2.20 22.21 -15.71
CA ALA A 135 1.65 21.03 -15.07
C ALA A 135 1.66 19.81 -16.03
N THR A 136 1.30 20.02 -17.28
CA THR A 136 1.32 18.97 -18.31
C THR A 136 2.76 18.47 -18.55
N ARG A 137 3.72 19.38 -18.74
CA ARG A 137 5.15 19.00 -18.94
C ARG A 137 5.73 18.27 -17.73
N PHE A 138 5.37 18.68 -16.53
CA PHE A 138 5.82 17.98 -15.31
C PHE A 138 5.24 16.56 -15.24
N ALA A 139 3.95 16.39 -15.56
CA ALA A 139 3.32 15.07 -15.56
C ALA A 139 3.98 14.11 -16.57
N GLU A 140 4.28 14.58 -17.77
CA GLU A 140 5.01 13.83 -18.80
C GLU A 140 6.42 13.47 -18.36
N PHE A 141 7.14 14.42 -17.77
CA PHE A 141 8.47 14.19 -17.22
C PHE A 141 8.43 13.14 -16.09
N ALA A 142 7.53 13.30 -15.13
CA ALA A 142 7.40 12.36 -14.00
C ALA A 142 7.09 10.92 -14.48
N ALA A 143 6.18 10.77 -15.43
CA ALA A 143 5.83 9.47 -15.98
C ALA A 143 7.01 8.80 -16.68
N ARG A 144 7.79 9.54 -17.46
CA ARG A 144 9.00 9.05 -18.12
C ARG A 144 10.07 8.69 -17.10
N TRP A 145 10.34 9.59 -16.14
CA TRP A 145 11.37 9.37 -15.13
C TRP A 145 11.11 8.13 -14.28
N VAL A 146 9.87 7.93 -13.83
CA VAL A 146 9.49 6.73 -13.07
C VAL A 146 9.72 5.48 -13.91
N LYS A 147 9.32 5.47 -15.19
CA LYS A 147 9.50 4.32 -16.09
C LYS A 147 10.97 3.96 -16.32
N GLU A 148 11.85 4.95 -16.31
CA GLU A 148 13.30 4.76 -16.54
C GLU A 148 14.07 4.37 -15.26
N ASN A 149 13.48 4.59 -14.04
CA ASN A 149 14.15 4.43 -12.75
C ASN A 149 13.46 3.41 -11.81
N THR A 150 12.50 2.67 -12.30
CA THR A 150 11.83 1.56 -11.58
C THR A 150 11.84 0.28 -12.42
#